data_64f3e0f033c724481ea4d04a12e93428
#
_entry.id   64f3e0f033c724481ea4d04a12e93428
#
_cell.length_a   1.000
_cell.length_b   1.000
_cell.length_c   1.000
_cell.angle_alpha   90.00
_cell.angle_beta   90.00
_cell.angle_gamma   90.00
#
_symmetry.space_group_name_H-M   'P 1'
#
loop_
_entity.id
_entity.type
_entity.pdbx_description
1 polymer ?
#
loop_
_entity_poly.entity_id
_entity_poly.type
_entity_poly.pdbx_seq_one_letter_code
_entity_poly.pdbx_strand_id
1 'polypeptide(L)'
;LEFGCNGGENACVLASYGANVYLVEPNKKMHDLIKSNFKKIKKLNNLKLLSKDSLEVFKNKKKFDLVVVEGFLNTLKKRNEYFKKISNFLKPKGILIINYDDGYGVIFEFLKSIILLKACKLNGINFRKNDSLKIAKKFFEKEFSKLNKSRNFPSWWKDQLVNPYASKTWKLKDILKLSNSSNLYMYSTSPIFDKSSHFQWYKNLTLIGKKASDKNSYILESWKSNFLSFLFNKSLSQKKKISNKVLIELEVFVNKLGRNIFFGNLKKKILKPKNFLYYL
;
A
#
# COMPACT_ATOMS: atom_id res chain seq x y z
N LEU A 1 -6.43 -17.23 2.08
CA LEU A 1 -6.69 -16.42 3.27
C LEU A 1 -6.55 -14.96 2.91
N GLU A 2 -7.56 -14.14 3.25
CA GLU A 2 -7.52 -12.69 3.07
C GLU A 2 -7.84 -11.99 4.39
N PHE A 3 -7.05 -10.99 4.74
CA PHE A 3 -7.23 -10.15 5.91
C PHE A 3 -7.74 -8.76 5.53
N GLY A 4 -8.77 -8.26 6.25
CA GLY A 4 -9.34 -6.93 5.99
C GLY A 4 -9.99 -6.85 4.62
N CYS A 5 -10.77 -7.85 4.26
CA CYS A 5 -11.32 -8.04 2.92
C CYS A 5 -12.45 -7.05 2.54
N ASN A 6 -12.87 -6.20 3.47
CA ASN A 6 -13.96 -5.24 3.26
C ASN A 6 -15.22 -5.92 2.69
N GLY A 7 -15.61 -5.67 1.43
CA GLY A 7 -16.74 -6.33 0.75
C GLY A 7 -16.44 -7.72 0.20
N GLY A 8 -15.18 -8.19 0.25
CA GLY A 8 -14.76 -9.51 -0.21
C GLY A 8 -14.68 -9.65 -1.72
N GLU A 9 -14.50 -8.56 -2.45
CA GLU A 9 -14.51 -8.55 -3.93
C GLU A 9 -13.38 -9.42 -4.50
N ASN A 10 -12.16 -9.28 -4.01
CA ASN A 10 -11.02 -10.12 -4.44
C ASN A 10 -11.27 -11.59 -4.15
N ALA A 11 -11.79 -11.88 -2.96
CA ALA A 11 -12.13 -13.24 -2.55
C ALA A 11 -13.24 -13.86 -3.42
N CYS A 12 -14.24 -13.05 -3.84
CA CYS A 12 -15.27 -13.50 -4.77
C CYS A 12 -14.68 -13.95 -6.12
N VAL A 13 -13.72 -13.17 -6.65
CA VAL A 13 -13.01 -13.55 -7.88
C VAL A 13 -12.30 -14.88 -7.70
N LEU A 14 -11.53 -15.04 -6.63
CA LEU A 14 -10.82 -16.29 -6.34
C LEU A 14 -11.79 -17.47 -6.17
N ALA A 15 -12.89 -17.27 -5.46
CA ALA A 15 -13.92 -18.30 -5.26
C ALA A 15 -14.61 -18.68 -6.57
N SER A 16 -14.80 -17.75 -7.52
CA SER A 16 -15.38 -18.05 -8.84
C SER A 16 -14.51 -19.03 -9.64
N TYR A 17 -13.19 -19.00 -9.42
CA TYR A 17 -12.21 -19.95 -9.95
C TYR A 17 -12.08 -21.23 -9.11
N GLY A 18 -12.95 -21.45 -8.12
CA GLY A 18 -12.98 -22.68 -7.32
C GLY A 18 -12.13 -22.65 -6.05
N ALA A 19 -11.54 -21.55 -5.68
CA ALA A 19 -10.76 -21.46 -4.45
C ALA A 19 -11.65 -21.55 -3.20
N ASN A 20 -11.18 -22.25 -2.15
CA ASN A 20 -11.74 -22.20 -0.81
C ASN A 20 -11.16 -20.99 -0.08
N VAL A 21 -11.98 -20.03 0.27
CA VAL A 21 -11.54 -18.75 0.82
C VAL A 21 -11.85 -18.65 2.31
N TYR A 22 -10.88 -18.12 3.03
CA TYR A 22 -10.97 -17.77 4.45
C TYR A 22 -10.83 -16.27 4.55
N LEU A 23 -11.86 -15.58 5.06
CA LEU A 23 -11.88 -14.14 5.19
C LEU A 23 -11.85 -13.75 6.67
N VAL A 24 -10.99 -12.81 6.99
CA VAL A 24 -10.89 -12.21 8.32
C VAL A 24 -11.29 -10.75 8.21
N GLU A 25 -12.52 -10.43 8.66
CA GLU A 25 -13.07 -9.09 8.63
C GLU A 25 -13.62 -8.72 10.01
N PRO A 26 -12.93 -7.82 10.74
CA PRO A 26 -13.39 -7.39 12.08
C PRO A 26 -14.70 -6.60 12.06
N ASN A 27 -14.99 -5.91 10.95
CA ASN A 27 -16.19 -5.09 10.81
C ASN A 27 -17.41 -5.96 10.49
N LYS A 28 -18.19 -6.29 11.52
CA LYS A 28 -19.40 -7.10 11.36
C LYS A 28 -20.41 -6.55 10.36
N LYS A 29 -20.44 -5.23 10.13
CA LYS A 29 -21.34 -4.62 9.13
C LYS A 29 -21.00 -5.05 7.70
N MET A 30 -19.77 -5.48 7.45
CA MET A 30 -19.35 -5.97 6.12
C MET A 30 -19.73 -7.44 5.90
N HIS A 31 -20.06 -8.19 6.95
CA HIS A 31 -20.32 -9.62 6.84
C HIS A 31 -21.53 -9.94 5.96
N ASP A 32 -22.59 -9.15 6.07
CA ASP A 32 -23.80 -9.37 5.25
C ASP A 32 -23.54 -9.04 3.78
N LEU A 33 -22.76 -7.99 3.52
CA LEU A 33 -22.33 -7.66 2.16
C LEU A 33 -21.48 -8.78 1.56
N ILE A 34 -20.49 -9.30 2.32
CA ILE A 34 -19.64 -10.40 1.89
C ILE A 34 -20.51 -11.63 1.53
N LYS A 35 -21.39 -12.04 2.45
CA LYS A 35 -22.30 -13.18 2.21
C LYS A 35 -23.18 -12.98 0.97
N SER A 36 -23.72 -11.76 0.80
CA SER A 36 -24.52 -11.40 -0.36
C SER A 36 -23.73 -11.52 -1.65
N ASN A 37 -22.49 -11.03 -1.68
CA ASN A 37 -21.63 -11.13 -2.86
C ASN A 37 -21.31 -12.58 -3.21
N PHE A 38 -20.99 -13.42 -2.22
CA PHE A 38 -20.75 -14.86 -2.43
C PHE A 38 -22.01 -15.62 -2.86
N LYS A 39 -23.18 -15.22 -2.37
CA LYS A 39 -24.46 -15.80 -2.82
C LYS A 39 -24.72 -15.48 -4.28
N LYS A 40 -24.45 -14.26 -4.73
CA LYS A 40 -24.61 -13.85 -6.15
C LYS A 40 -23.78 -14.72 -7.10
N ILE A 41 -22.57 -15.10 -6.72
CA ILE A 41 -21.69 -15.96 -7.53
C ILE A 41 -21.92 -17.47 -7.27
N LYS A 42 -22.92 -17.84 -6.47
CA LYS A 42 -23.23 -19.25 -6.09
C LYS A 42 -22.04 -20.01 -5.47
N LYS A 43 -21.17 -19.31 -4.70
CA LYS A 43 -19.95 -19.87 -4.08
C LYS A 43 -19.94 -19.74 -2.55
N LEU A 44 -21.11 -19.66 -1.92
CA LEU A 44 -21.22 -19.49 -0.48
C LEU A 44 -20.55 -20.63 0.32
N ASN A 45 -20.59 -21.85 -0.21
CA ASN A 45 -19.94 -23.02 0.40
C ASN A 45 -18.41 -22.94 0.40
N ASN A 46 -17.82 -22.12 -0.47
CA ASN A 46 -16.38 -21.88 -0.51
C ASN A 46 -15.91 -20.85 0.51
N LEU A 47 -16.84 -20.21 1.24
CA LEU A 47 -16.56 -19.12 2.17
C LEU A 47 -16.46 -19.60 3.61
N LYS A 48 -15.35 -19.27 4.27
CA LYS A 48 -15.25 -19.27 5.73
C LYS A 48 -14.96 -17.86 6.23
N LEU A 49 -15.97 -17.24 6.83
CA LEU A 49 -15.88 -15.86 7.35
C LEU A 49 -15.64 -15.86 8.85
N LEU A 50 -14.64 -15.10 9.28
CA LEU A 50 -14.18 -15.00 10.65
C LEU A 50 -14.26 -13.55 11.13
N SER A 51 -14.89 -13.35 12.27
CA SER A 51 -15.21 -12.01 12.82
C SER A 51 -14.24 -11.50 13.89
N LYS A 52 -13.27 -12.32 14.28
CA LYS A 52 -12.30 -11.98 15.33
C LYS A 52 -11.05 -11.32 14.77
N ASP A 53 -10.34 -10.59 15.63
CA ASP A 53 -9.02 -10.09 15.30
C ASP A 53 -8.12 -11.26 14.90
N SER A 54 -7.48 -11.06 13.80
CA SER A 54 -7.03 -12.07 12.85
C SER A 54 -6.03 -13.10 13.38
N LEU A 55 -5.19 -12.74 14.34
CA LEU A 55 -4.05 -13.58 14.70
C LEU A 55 -4.37 -14.63 15.75
N GLU A 56 -5.42 -14.41 16.54
CA GLU A 56 -5.87 -15.39 17.55
C GLU A 56 -6.73 -16.51 16.95
N VAL A 57 -7.34 -16.25 15.80
CA VAL A 57 -8.23 -17.22 15.12
C VAL A 57 -7.47 -18.45 14.64
N PHE A 58 -6.19 -18.27 14.34
CA PHE A 58 -5.35 -19.34 13.79
C PHE A 58 -4.38 -19.93 14.84
N LYS A 59 -4.88 -20.23 16.02
CA LYS A 59 -4.14 -21.07 16.99
C LYS A 59 -3.78 -22.43 16.38
N ASN A 60 -4.51 -22.88 15.36
CA ASN A 60 -4.21 -24.07 14.59
C ASN A 60 -3.27 -23.75 13.44
N LYS A 61 -2.26 -24.59 13.24
CA LYS A 61 -1.18 -24.51 12.23
C LYS A 61 -1.65 -24.59 10.76
N LYS A 62 -2.84 -24.05 10.43
CA LYS A 62 -3.37 -24.08 9.08
C LYS A 62 -2.52 -23.23 8.14
N LYS A 63 -2.20 -23.78 6.97
CA LYS A 63 -1.38 -23.15 5.94
C LYS A 63 -2.20 -22.95 4.68
N PHE A 64 -1.86 -21.88 3.94
CA PHE A 64 -2.58 -21.45 2.75
C PHE A 64 -1.63 -21.30 1.56
N ASP A 65 -2.15 -21.54 0.38
CA ASP A 65 -1.43 -21.37 -0.88
C ASP A 65 -1.27 -19.88 -1.20
N LEU A 66 -2.27 -19.07 -0.82
CA LEU A 66 -2.31 -17.64 -1.02
C LEU A 66 -2.75 -16.94 0.26
N VAL A 67 -2.01 -15.91 0.66
CA VAL A 67 -2.38 -14.99 1.74
C VAL A 67 -2.39 -13.57 1.19
N VAL A 68 -3.51 -12.86 1.34
CA VAL A 68 -3.71 -11.49 0.85
C VAL A 68 -3.91 -10.56 2.04
N VAL A 69 -3.16 -9.46 2.06
CA VAL A 69 -3.20 -8.44 3.12
C VAL A 69 -3.11 -7.05 2.49
N GLU A 70 -4.24 -6.48 2.14
CA GLU A 70 -4.30 -5.20 1.46
C GLU A 70 -4.97 -4.12 2.32
N GLY A 71 -4.47 -2.90 2.23
CA GLY A 71 -5.11 -1.69 2.73
C GLY A 71 -4.90 -1.34 4.20
N PHE A 72 -4.34 -2.22 5.06
CA PHE A 72 -4.26 -1.90 6.49
C PHE A 72 -2.89 -2.15 7.17
N LEU A 73 -2.05 -3.01 6.60
CA LEU A 73 -0.80 -3.41 7.28
C LEU A 73 0.10 -2.22 7.60
N ASN A 74 0.16 -1.23 6.72
CA ASN A 74 0.88 0.03 6.94
C ASN A 74 0.45 0.77 8.20
N THR A 75 -0.84 0.69 8.54
CA THR A 75 -1.45 1.48 9.61
C THR A 75 -1.16 0.93 10.99
N LEU A 76 -0.73 -0.32 11.08
CA LEU A 76 -0.49 -1.00 12.34
C LEU A 76 0.79 -0.49 13.03
N LYS A 77 0.73 -0.31 14.36
CA LYS A 77 1.90 0.04 15.16
C LYS A 77 2.97 -1.06 15.13
N LYS A 78 2.53 -2.33 15.18
CA LYS A 78 3.40 -3.52 15.22
C LYS A 78 3.45 -4.24 13.87
N ARG A 79 3.40 -3.49 12.76
CA ARG A 79 3.31 -4.05 11.39
C ARG A 79 4.38 -5.11 11.07
N ASN A 80 5.61 -4.94 11.58
CA ASN A 80 6.69 -5.90 11.35
C ASN A 80 6.43 -7.24 12.04
N GLU A 81 5.88 -7.21 13.25
CA GLU A 81 5.45 -8.40 13.99
C GLU A 81 4.29 -9.09 13.26
N TYR A 82 3.29 -8.31 12.82
CA TYR A 82 2.17 -8.81 12.04
C TYR A 82 2.62 -9.44 10.72
N PHE A 83 3.54 -8.81 10.00
CA PHE A 83 4.11 -9.37 8.77
C PHE A 83 4.69 -10.77 9.01
N LYS A 84 5.53 -10.93 10.03
CA LYS A 84 6.13 -12.23 10.39
C LYS A 84 5.07 -13.27 10.77
N LYS A 85 4.05 -12.89 11.56
CA LYS A 85 2.97 -13.80 11.92
C LYS A 85 2.15 -14.23 10.71
N ILE A 86 1.84 -13.29 9.80
CA ILE A 86 1.11 -13.56 8.56
C ILE A 86 1.92 -14.47 7.63
N SER A 87 3.22 -14.25 7.51
CA SER A 87 4.11 -15.10 6.71
C SER A 87 4.07 -16.57 7.16
N ASN A 88 3.85 -16.80 8.44
CA ASN A 88 3.73 -18.16 8.99
C ASN A 88 2.46 -18.91 8.55
N PHE A 89 1.48 -18.24 7.93
CA PHE A 89 0.30 -18.92 7.37
C PHE A 89 0.53 -19.48 5.96
N LEU A 90 1.65 -19.18 5.33
CA LEU A 90 1.96 -19.71 4.01
C LEU A 90 2.38 -21.17 4.07
N LYS A 91 1.92 -21.94 3.08
CA LYS A 91 2.53 -23.22 2.72
C LYS A 91 3.92 -22.99 2.11
N PRO A 92 4.80 -24.01 2.07
CA PRO A 92 5.95 -23.96 1.17
C PRO A 92 5.51 -23.63 -0.26
N LYS A 93 6.21 -22.71 -0.93
CA LYS A 93 5.87 -22.17 -2.26
C LYS A 93 4.57 -21.35 -2.31
N GLY A 94 3.95 -21.04 -1.18
CA GLY A 94 2.79 -20.16 -1.10
C GLY A 94 3.15 -18.70 -1.41
N ILE A 95 2.14 -17.91 -1.80
CA ILE A 95 2.29 -16.51 -2.20
C ILE A 95 1.68 -15.60 -1.14
N LEU A 96 2.44 -14.58 -0.72
CA LEU A 96 1.96 -13.47 0.09
C LEU A 96 1.78 -12.23 -0.79
N ILE A 97 0.56 -11.70 -0.84
CA ILE A 97 0.26 -10.42 -1.47
C ILE A 97 0.09 -9.38 -0.38
N ILE A 98 0.87 -8.31 -0.44
CA ILE A 98 0.72 -7.13 0.41
C ILE A 98 0.74 -5.88 -0.46
N ASN A 99 0.00 -4.86 -0.05
CA ASN A 99 0.24 -3.52 -0.53
C ASN A 99 0.90 -2.67 0.57
N TYR A 100 1.51 -1.59 0.16
CA TYR A 100 2.08 -0.61 1.08
C TYR A 100 2.11 0.78 0.42
N ASP A 101 2.01 1.79 1.26
CA ASP A 101 2.23 3.17 0.83
C ASP A 101 3.72 3.46 0.92
N ASP A 102 4.36 3.61 -0.23
CA ASP A 102 5.79 3.87 -0.29
C ASP A 102 6.13 5.19 0.40
N GLY A 103 7.09 5.13 1.32
CA GLY A 103 7.52 6.27 2.11
C GLY A 103 8.05 7.46 1.30
N TYR A 104 8.30 7.29 0.04
CA TYR A 104 8.75 8.34 -0.87
C TYR A 104 7.70 8.70 -1.92
N GLY A 105 6.97 7.71 -2.43
CA GLY A 105 5.98 7.88 -3.51
C GLY A 105 4.76 8.70 -3.11
N VAL A 106 4.44 8.76 -1.82
CA VAL A 106 3.28 9.51 -1.28
C VAL A 106 3.47 11.02 -1.21
N ILE A 107 4.62 11.56 -1.64
CA ILE A 107 4.96 12.98 -1.46
C ILE A 107 3.89 13.91 -2.04
N PHE A 108 3.35 13.61 -3.22
CA PHE A 108 2.34 14.46 -3.85
C PHE A 108 1.02 14.44 -3.09
N GLU A 109 0.60 13.28 -2.59
CA GLU A 109 -0.61 13.18 -1.77
C GLU A 109 -0.44 13.93 -0.44
N PHE A 110 0.74 13.85 0.17
CA PHE A 110 1.04 14.62 1.38
C PHE A 110 1.07 16.14 1.11
N LEU A 111 1.60 16.59 -0.01
CA LEU A 111 1.55 18.00 -0.40
C LEU A 111 0.11 18.48 -0.60
N LYS A 112 -0.75 17.69 -1.27
CA LYS A 112 -2.18 17.98 -1.40
C LYS A 112 -2.86 18.06 -0.03
N SER A 113 -2.56 17.14 0.87
CA SER A 113 -3.09 17.14 2.24
C SER A 113 -2.65 18.39 3.02
N ILE A 114 -1.40 18.84 2.88
CA ILE A 114 -0.89 20.04 3.53
C ILE A 114 -1.55 21.32 2.95
N ILE A 115 -1.75 21.38 1.64
CA ILE A 115 -2.47 22.49 1.00
C ILE A 115 -3.89 22.57 1.55
N LEU A 116 -4.60 21.43 1.59
CA LEU A 116 -5.95 21.36 2.13
C LEU A 116 -5.99 21.75 3.62
N LEU A 117 -5.05 21.25 4.43
CA LEU A 117 -4.95 21.58 5.85
C LEU A 117 -4.76 23.07 6.06
N LYS A 118 -3.88 23.72 5.26
CA LYS A 118 -3.66 25.17 5.31
C LYS A 118 -4.93 25.94 4.91
N ALA A 119 -5.57 25.55 3.84
CA ALA A 119 -6.81 26.18 3.37
C ALA A 119 -7.94 26.04 4.40
N CYS A 120 -8.12 24.87 4.98
CA CYS A 120 -9.10 24.66 6.06
C CYS A 120 -8.82 25.56 7.27
N LYS A 121 -7.54 25.66 7.69
CA LYS A 121 -7.16 26.52 8.81
C LYS A 121 -7.47 28.00 8.55
N LEU A 122 -7.22 28.50 7.33
CA LEU A 122 -7.51 29.89 6.96
C LEU A 122 -9.02 30.19 6.95
N ASN A 123 -9.84 29.20 6.69
CA ASN A 123 -11.30 29.31 6.65
C ASN A 123 -11.99 28.89 7.98
N GLY A 124 -11.26 28.64 9.04
CA GLY A 124 -11.83 28.20 10.32
C GLY A 124 -12.48 26.79 10.27
N ILE A 125 -12.17 25.98 9.25
CA ILE A 125 -12.79 24.68 9.02
C ILE A 125 -11.93 23.56 9.61
N ASN A 126 -12.58 22.59 10.24
CA ASN A 126 -11.89 21.39 10.70
C ASN A 126 -11.50 20.53 9.50
N PHE A 127 -10.20 20.32 9.33
CA PHE A 127 -9.59 19.54 8.24
C PHE A 127 -10.18 18.14 8.05
N ARG A 128 -10.64 17.47 9.13
CA ARG A 128 -11.16 16.09 9.09
C ARG A 128 -12.67 15.98 9.04
N LYS A 129 -13.38 17.11 8.98
CA LYS A 129 -14.84 17.13 8.88
C LYS A 129 -15.28 17.32 7.44
N ASN A 130 -16.53 16.95 7.14
CA ASN A 130 -17.09 16.95 5.79
C ASN A 130 -17.01 18.32 5.08
N ASP A 131 -16.99 19.42 5.81
CA ASP A 131 -16.85 20.74 5.22
C ASP A 131 -15.52 20.92 4.47
N SER A 132 -14.47 20.23 4.88
CA SER A 132 -13.19 20.24 4.15
C SER A 132 -13.28 19.56 2.78
N LEU A 133 -14.27 18.69 2.53
CA LEU A 133 -14.52 18.11 1.22
C LEU A 133 -14.86 19.17 0.17
N LYS A 134 -15.62 20.21 0.54
CA LYS A 134 -15.95 21.32 -0.36
C LYS A 134 -14.68 22.05 -0.83
N ILE A 135 -13.76 22.30 0.12
CA ILE A 135 -12.46 22.91 -0.19
C ILE A 135 -11.61 21.99 -1.05
N ALA A 136 -11.54 20.69 -0.70
CA ALA A 136 -10.79 19.70 -1.46
C ALA A 136 -11.28 19.60 -2.92
N LYS A 137 -12.59 19.60 -3.14
CA LYS A 137 -13.18 19.61 -4.48
C LYS A 137 -12.72 20.82 -5.30
N LYS A 138 -12.79 22.02 -4.72
CA LYS A 138 -12.36 23.26 -5.38
C LYS A 138 -10.90 23.18 -5.89
N PHE A 139 -10.01 22.55 -5.13
CA PHE A 139 -8.59 22.46 -5.49
C PHE A 139 -8.26 21.29 -6.40
N PHE A 140 -8.89 20.12 -6.21
CA PHE A 140 -8.38 18.86 -6.75
C PHE A 140 -9.35 18.06 -7.60
N GLU A 141 -10.66 18.39 -7.64
CA GLU A 141 -11.65 17.58 -8.36
C GLU A 141 -11.39 17.55 -9.88
N LYS A 142 -10.98 18.68 -10.47
CA LYS A 142 -10.66 18.78 -11.90
C LYS A 142 -9.46 17.87 -12.28
N GLU A 143 -8.43 17.83 -11.44
CA GLU A 143 -7.27 16.94 -11.65
C GLU A 143 -7.70 15.48 -11.48
N PHE A 144 -8.40 15.20 -10.39
CA PHE A 144 -8.89 13.86 -10.07
C PHE A 144 -9.82 13.29 -11.15
N SER A 145 -10.67 14.10 -11.78
CA SER A 145 -11.58 13.66 -12.84
C SER A 145 -10.87 13.10 -14.06
N LYS A 146 -9.63 13.53 -14.32
CA LYS A 146 -8.80 13.07 -15.46
C LYS A 146 -8.13 11.71 -15.20
N LEU A 147 -8.17 11.19 -13.98
CA LEU A 147 -7.54 9.92 -13.65
C LEU A 147 -8.44 8.75 -14.02
N ASN A 148 -7.86 7.67 -14.54
CA ASN A 148 -8.55 6.39 -14.64
C ASN A 148 -8.62 5.76 -13.22
N LYS A 149 -9.79 5.81 -12.61
CA LYS A 149 -9.99 5.52 -11.19
C LYS A 149 -11.19 4.63 -10.93
N SER A 150 -11.04 3.75 -9.96
CA SER A 150 -12.13 2.92 -9.42
C SER A 150 -12.91 3.59 -8.28
N ARG A 151 -12.42 4.73 -7.76
CA ARG A 151 -13.00 5.41 -6.60
C ARG A 151 -13.59 6.77 -6.97
N ASN A 152 -14.64 7.19 -6.27
CA ASN A 152 -15.15 8.55 -6.37
C ASN A 152 -14.30 9.53 -5.56
N PHE A 153 -14.43 10.82 -5.84
CA PHE A 153 -13.66 11.87 -5.17
C PHE A 153 -13.85 11.90 -3.63
N PRO A 154 -15.06 11.82 -3.08
CA PRO A 154 -15.24 11.78 -1.62
C PRO A 154 -14.50 10.63 -0.93
N SER A 155 -14.51 9.43 -1.51
CA SER A 155 -13.75 8.29 -0.97
C SER A 155 -12.25 8.53 -1.01
N TRP A 156 -11.73 9.03 -2.14
CA TRP A 156 -10.30 9.38 -2.25
C TRP A 156 -9.90 10.47 -1.26
N TRP A 157 -10.69 11.55 -1.13
CA TRP A 157 -10.46 12.60 -0.14
C TRP A 157 -10.38 12.04 1.27
N LYS A 158 -11.36 11.21 1.65
CA LYS A 158 -11.44 10.61 2.97
C LYS A 158 -10.25 9.72 3.28
N ASP A 159 -9.85 8.86 2.33
CA ASP A 159 -8.81 7.87 2.52
C ASP A 159 -7.40 8.45 2.39
N GLN A 160 -7.18 9.35 1.43
CA GLN A 160 -5.82 9.80 1.09
C GLN A 160 -5.47 11.16 1.69
N LEU A 161 -6.42 12.12 1.75
CA LEU A 161 -6.09 13.46 2.16
C LEU A 161 -6.28 13.73 3.65
N VAL A 162 -7.35 13.22 4.25
CA VAL A 162 -7.71 13.56 5.64
C VAL A 162 -7.56 12.39 6.63
N ASN A 163 -7.33 11.18 6.15
CA ASN A 163 -7.10 10.01 6.99
C ASN A 163 -5.76 10.15 7.74
N PRO A 164 -5.76 10.18 9.08
CA PRO A 164 -4.50 10.27 9.83
C PRO A 164 -3.59 9.06 9.61
N TYR A 165 -4.15 7.91 9.29
CA TYR A 165 -3.40 6.68 9.05
C TYR A 165 -2.73 6.64 7.66
N ALA A 166 -3.21 7.40 6.68
CA ALA A 166 -2.53 7.56 5.39
C ALA A 166 -1.11 8.15 5.52
N SER A 167 -0.83 8.88 6.63
CA SER A 167 0.51 9.38 6.93
C SER A 167 1.52 8.30 7.36
N LYS A 168 1.08 7.06 7.58
CA LYS A 168 1.94 5.94 7.93
C LYS A 168 2.38 5.22 6.67
N THR A 169 3.62 5.42 6.32
CA THR A 169 4.24 4.83 5.14
C THR A 169 5.18 3.69 5.50
N TRP A 170 5.57 2.91 4.52
CA TRP A 170 6.53 1.82 4.68
C TRP A 170 7.56 1.88 3.56
N LYS A 171 8.80 1.59 3.84
CA LYS A 171 9.85 1.62 2.83
C LYS A 171 10.01 0.24 2.21
N LEU A 172 10.19 0.20 0.89
CA LEU A 172 10.51 -1.06 0.20
C LEU A 172 11.70 -1.79 0.84
N LYS A 173 12.76 -1.05 1.17
CA LYS A 173 13.95 -1.62 1.83
C LYS A 173 13.62 -2.38 3.13
N ASP A 174 12.70 -1.86 3.94
CA ASP A 174 12.32 -2.49 5.22
C ASP A 174 11.45 -3.72 4.98
N ILE A 175 10.55 -3.67 3.98
CA ILE A 175 9.75 -4.82 3.56
C ILE A 175 10.66 -5.94 3.06
N LEU A 176 11.65 -5.63 2.23
CA LEU A 176 12.60 -6.61 1.72
C LEU A 176 13.45 -7.25 2.82
N LYS A 177 13.87 -6.48 3.83
CA LYS A 177 14.53 -7.03 5.02
C LYS A 177 13.65 -7.98 5.81
N LEU A 178 12.37 -7.62 6.00
CA LEU A 178 11.39 -8.49 6.67
C LEU A 178 11.13 -9.76 5.87
N SER A 179 11.01 -9.65 4.56
CA SER A 179 10.87 -10.79 3.65
C SER A 179 12.04 -11.75 3.80
N ASN A 180 13.28 -11.25 3.75
CA ASN A 180 14.47 -12.08 3.96
C ASN A 180 14.48 -12.80 5.32
N SER A 181 14.10 -12.07 6.40
CA SER A 181 14.03 -12.68 7.75
C SER A 181 12.90 -13.70 7.92
N SER A 182 11.97 -13.75 6.98
CA SER A 182 10.83 -14.68 6.93
C SER A 182 10.98 -15.75 5.84
N ASN A 183 12.17 -15.91 5.26
CA ASN A 183 12.47 -16.82 4.14
C ASN A 183 11.55 -16.58 2.92
N LEU A 184 11.16 -15.32 2.69
CA LEU A 184 10.39 -14.90 1.53
C LEU A 184 11.29 -14.09 0.60
N TYR A 185 11.04 -14.22 -0.70
CA TYR A 185 11.65 -13.35 -1.69
C TYR A 185 10.56 -12.67 -2.52
N MET A 186 10.87 -11.48 -3.00
CA MET A 186 9.96 -10.74 -3.86
C MET A 186 9.82 -11.47 -5.19
N TYR A 187 8.60 -11.91 -5.51
CA TYR A 187 8.30 -12.58 -6.77
C TYR A 187 8.00 -11.56 -7.87
N SER A 188 7.14 -10.60 -7.58
CA SER A 188 6.74 -9.54 -8.50
C SER A 188 6.26 -8.30 -7.76
N THR A 189 6.08 -7.20 -8.47
CA THR A 189 5.58 -5.92 -7.95
C THR A 189 4.50 -5.37 -8.88
N SER A 190 3.59 -4.55 -8.33
CA SER A 190 2.66 -3.74 -9.12
C SER A 190 2.76 -2.28 -8.65
N PRO A 191 3.20 -1.33 -9.47
CA PRO A 191 3.68 -1.53 -10.86
C PRO A 191 4.95 -2.37 -10.92
N ILE A 192 5.21 -2.97 -12.07
CA ILE A 192 6.44 -3.76 -12.30
C ILE A 192 7.63 -2.82 -12.31
N PHE A 193 8.61 -3.03 -11.42
CA PHE A 193 9.81 -2.20 -11.32
C PHE A 193 10.83 -2.45 -12.41
N ASP A 194 10.75 -3.60 -13.05
CA ASP A 194 11.62 -3.94 -14.17
C ASP A 194 10.79 -4.25 -15.43
N LYS A 195 11.21 -3.66 -16.54
CA LYS A 195 10.66 -3.98 -17.87
C LYS A 195 11.21 -5.29 -18.42
N SER A 196 12.22 -5.88 -17.75
CA SER A 196 12.89 -7.02 -18.30
C SER A 196 12.02 -8.27 -18.20
N SER A 197 12.11 -9.06 -19.25
CA SER A 197 11.62 -10.42 -19.34
C SER A 197 12.13 -11.36 -18.22
N HIS A 198 12.92 -10.86 -17.28
CA HIS A 198 13.50 -11.62 -16.16
C HIS A 198 12.44 -12.14 -15.19
N PHE A 199 11.27 -11.51 -15.12
CA PHE A 199 10.16 -11.95 -14.28
C PHE A 199 9.10 -12.78 -15.01
N GLN A 200 9.43 -13.29 -16.18
CA GLN A 200 8.57 -14.26 -16.82
C GLN A 200 8.52 -15.51 -15.93
N TRP A 201 7.33 -15.81 -15.42
CA TRP A 201 7.10 -16.90 -14.45
C TRP A 201 7.60 -18.28 -14.90
N TYR A 202 7.75 -18.47 -16.20
CA TYR A 202 8.27 -19.68 -16.84
C TYR A 202 9.78 -19.68 -17.08
N LYS A 203 10.47 -18.54 -16.90
CA LYS A 203 11.93 -18.48 -17.00
C LYS A 203 12.58 -18.76 -15.66
N ASN A 204 13.62 -19.57 -15.71
CA ASN A 204 14.38 -19.91 -14.51
C ASN A 204 14.90 -18.64 -13.83
N LEU A 205 14.51 -18.43 -12.58
CA LEU A 205 14.96 -17.31 -11.75
C LEU A 205 16.48 -17.36 -11.45
N THR A 206 17.21 -18.28 -12.03
CA THR A 206 18.66 -18.45 -11.87
C THR A 206 19.47 -17.23 -12.31
N LEU A 207 18.93 -16.38 -13.20
CA LEU A 207 19.56 -15.14 -13.65
C LEU A 207 19.61 -14.03 -12.58
N ILE A 208 18.77 -14.14 -11.52
CA ILE A 208 18.66 -13.10 -10.49
C ILE A 208 19.35 -13.52 -9.18
N GLY A 209 20.04 -14.64 -9.20
CA GLY A 209 20.64 -15.24 -8.01
C GLY A 209 19.75 -16.30 -7.34
N LYS A 210 20.41 -17.23 -6.65
CA LYS A 210 19.73 -18.37 -6.01
C LYS A 210 19.16 -18.03 -4.65
N LYS A 211 19.68 -16.99 -3.97
CA LYS A 211 19.28 -16.59 -2.63
C LYS A 211 18.18 -15.53 -2.66
N ALA A 212 17.29 -15.57 -1.68
CA ALA A 212 16.24 -14.54 -1.52
C ALA A 212 16.84 -13.13 -1.39
N SER A 213 17.99 -12.98 -0.73
CA SER A 213 18.71 -11.71 -0.59
C SER A 213 19.10 -11.09 -1.93
N ASP A 214 19.55 -11.90 -2.88
CA ASP A 214 20.02 -11.43 -4.18
C ASP A 214 18.84 -10.91 -5.00
N LYS A 215 17.71 -11.62 -4.98
CA LYS A 215 16.48 -11.22 -5.66
C LYS A 215 15.93 -9.93 -5.07
N ASN A 216 15.91 -9.80 -3.76
CA ASN A 216 15.44 -8.61 -3.08
C ASN A 216 16.35 -7.41 -3.33
N SER A 217 17.67 -7.62 -3.40
CA SER A 217 18.64 -6.59 -3.76
C SER A 217 18.43 -6.11 -5.19
N TYR A 218 18.20 -7.01 -6.13
CA TYR A 218 17.89 -6.67 -7.51
C TYR A 218 16.62 -5.82 -7.63
N ILE A 219 15.54 -6.20 -6.94
CA ILE A 219 14.28 -5.43 -6.92
C ILE A 219 14.51 -4.01 -6.37
N LEU A 220 15.29 -3.88 -5.31
CA LEU A 220 15.60 -2.57 -4.73
C LEU A 220 16.38 -1.67 -5.71
N GLU A 221 17.36 -2.23 -6.41
CA GLU A 221 18.12 -1.48 -7.42
C GLU A 221 17.26 -1.12 -8.63
N SER A 222 16.42 -2.02 -9.10
CA SER A 222 15.43 -1.73 -10.16
C SER A 222 14.45 -0.63 -9.75
N TRP A 223 13.97 -0.65 -8.51
CA TRP A 223 13.12 0.41 -7.96
C TRP A 223 13.86 1.77 -7.97
N LYS A 224 15.11 1.83 -7.48
CA LYS A 224 15.91 3.06 -7.50
C LYS A 224 16.13 3.62 -8.91
N SER A 225 16.33 2.75 -9.89
CA SER A 225 16.55 3.14 -11.28
C SER A 225 15.29 3.69 -11.96
N ASN A 226 14.11 3.29 -11.49
CA ASN A 226 12.84 3.71 -12.06
C ASN A 226 12.09 4.70 -11.15
N PHE A 227 12.67 5.09 -10.01
CA PHE A 227 12.01 5.90 -8.99
C PHE A 227 11.36 7.17 -9.54
N LEU A 228 12.10 7.96 -10.32
CA LEU A 228 11.57 9.21 -10.89
C LEU A 228 10.45 8.95 -11.90
N SER A 229 10.56 7.87 -12.68
CA SER A 229 9.49 7.48 -13.62
C SER A 229 8.21 7.13 -12.89
N PHE A 230 8.30 6.41 -11.77
CA PHE A 230 7.13 6.09 -10.93
C PHE A 230 6.56 7.33 -10.26
N LEU A 231 7.42 8.19 -9.71
CA LEU A 231 7.01 9.39 -9.00
C LEU A 231 6.24 10.36 -9.91
N PHE A 232 6.67 10.51 -11.17
CA PHE A 232 6.04 11.41 -12.14
C PHE A 232 5.04 10.72 -13.07
N ASN A 233 4.86 9.40 -12.93
CA ASN A 233 4.02 8.59 -13.83
C ASN A 233 4.35 8.83 -15.31
N LYS A 234 5.64 8.97 -15.63
CA LYS A 234 6.17 9.22 -16.97
C LYS A 234 7.36 8.32 -17.25
N SER A 235 7.45 7.82 -18.49
CA SER A 235 8.68 7.17 -18.96
C SER A 235 9.72 8.26 -19.21
N LEU A 236 10.80 8.26 -18.44
CA LEU A 236 11.92 9.16 -18.67
C LEU A 236 12.85 8.55 -19.70
N SER A 237 13.31 9.37 -20.65
CA SER A 237 14.22 8.96 -21.72
C SER A 237 15.58 8.49 -21.18
N GLN A 238 16.02 9.06 -20.06
CA GLN A 238 17.21 8.63 -19.33
C GLN A 238 16.84 8.16 -17.92
N LYS A 239 17.16 6.90 -17.62
CA LYS A 239 17.01 6.33 -16.29
C LYS A 239 18.13 6.86 -15.37
N LYS A 240 17.88 7.96 -14.65
CA LYS A 240 18.78 8.40 -13.59
C LYS A 240 18.48 7.65 -12.30
N LYS A 241 19.45 6.88 -11.84
CA LYS A 241 19.37 6.23 -10.53
C LYS A 241 19.41 7.29 -9.44
N ILE A 242 18.40 7.29 -8.56
CA ILE A 242 18.36 8.22 -7.44
C ILE A 242 19.45 7.87 -6.41
N SER A 243 20.20 8.87 -5.96
CA SER A 243 21.24 8.66 -4.96
C SER A 243 20.67 8.42 -3.56
N ASN A 244 21.39 7.67 -2.73
CA ASN A 244 20.99 7.45 -1.33
C ASN A 244 20.87 8.76 -0.53
N LYS A 245 21.71 9.77 -0.83
CA LYS A 245 21.66 11.08 -0.18
C LYS A 245 20.31 11.76 -0.44
N VAL A 246 19.86 11.80 -1.70
CA VAL A 246 18.57 12.39 -2.07
C VAL A 246 17.41 11.62 -1.44
N LEU A 247 17.48 10.28 -1.39
CA LEU A 247 16.45 9.47 -0.71
C LEU A 247 16.36 9.80 0.78
N ILE A 248 17.48 9.99 1.47
CA ILE A 248 17.48 10.37 2.90
C ILE A 248 16.84 11.75 3.11
N GLU A 249 17.19 12.73 2.29
CA GLU A 249 16.60 14.09 2.36
C GLU A 249 15.09 14.06 2.09
N LEU A 250 14.68 13.31 1.07
CA LEU A 250 13.27 13.11 0.74
C LEU A 250 12.51 12.44 1.89
N GLU A 251 13.10 11.43 2.50
CA GLU A 251 12.53 10.76 3.66
C GLU A 251 12.29 11.70 4.83
N VAL A 252 13.28 12.52 5.19
CA VAL A 252 13.15 13.53 6.25
C VAL A 252 12.01 14.49 5.94
N PHE A 253 11.89 14.90 4.70
CA PHE A 253 10.82 15.80 4.24
C PHE A 253 9.44 15.14 4.33
N VAL A 254 9.28 13.95 3.76
CA VAL A 254 8.02 13.20 3.80
C VAL A 254 7.57 12.90 5.23
N ASN A 255 8.50 12.51 6.11
CA ASN A 255 8.19 12.28 7.53
C ASN A 255 7.69 13.55 8.23
N LYS A 256 8.23 14.72 7.89
CA LYS A 256 7.74 16.00 8.43
C LYS A 256 6.34 16.32 7.93
N LEU A 257 6.06 16.12 6.64
CA LEU A 257 4.71 16.27 6.07
C LEU A 257 3.72 15.34 6.75
N GLY A 258 4.05 14.05 6.85
CA GLY A 258 3.22 13.04 7.47
C GLY A 258 2.88 13.35 8.93
N ARG A 259 3.83 13.86 9.72
CA ARG A 259 3.56 14.30 11.11
C ARG A 259 2.56 15.45 11.16
N ASN A 260 2.68 16.46 10.30
CA ASN A 260 1.72 17.57 10.26
C ASN A 260 0.32 17.08 9.89
N ILE A 261 0.20 16.15 8.93
CA ILE A 261 -1.08 15.55 8.55
C ILE A 261 -1.66 14.73 9.69
N PHE A 262 -0.84 13.89 10.34
CA PHE A 262 -1.28 13.05 11.46
C PHE A 262 -1.85 13.87 12.62
N PHE A 263 -1.18 14.96 13.02
CA PHE A 263 -1.65 15.83 14.10
C PHE A 263 -2.69 16.85 13.63
N GLY A 264 -2.92 17.01 12.33
CA GLY A 264 -3.81 18.05 11.78
C GLY A 264 -3.31 19.47 12.08
N ASN A 265 -1.98 19.65 12.26
CA ASN A 265 -1.39 20.91 12.65
C ASN A 265 -0.17 21.26 11.80
N LEU A 266 -0.06 22.54 11.41
CA LEU A 266 1.08 23.05 10.65
C LEU A 266 2.11 23.62 11.64
N LYS A 267 3.24 22.94 11.83
CA LYS A 267 4.40 23.52 12.53
C LYS A 267 5.07 24.56 11.62
N LYS A 268 5.52 25.67 12.21
CA LYS A 268 5.98 26.90 11.52
C LYS A 268 7.12 26.74 10.51
N LYS A 269 7.86 25.62 10.48
CA LYS A 269 8.96 25.38 9.51
C LYS A 269 8.86 24.00 8.87
N ILE A 270 8.20 23.92 7.73
CA ILE A 270 8.43 22.83 6.78
C ILE A 270 9.66 23.26 5.96
N LEU A 271 10.83 22.75 6.34
CA LEU A 271 12.06 23.02 5.59
C LEU A 271 11.93 22.39 4.19
N LYS A 272 12.17 23.17 3.15
CA LYS A 272 12.30 22.64 1.77
C LYS A 272 13.51 21.69 1.75
N PRO A 273 13.42 20.53 1.09
CA PRO A 273 14.58 19.69 0.86
C PRO A 273 15.55 20.46 -0.05
N LYS A 274 16.74 20.77 0.45
CA LYS A 274 17.69 21.67 -0.22
C LYS A 274 18.06 21.23 -1.64
N ASN A 275 18.08 19.93 -1.89
CA ASN A 275 18.55 19.35 -3.16
C ASN A 275 17.45 18.70 -3.99
N PHE A 276 16.24 18.53 -3.48
CA PHE A 276 15.17 17.81 -4.20
C PHE A 276 14.65 18.63 -5.39
N LEU A 277 14.62 19.96 -5.31
CA LEU A 277 14.16 20.84 -6.37
C LEU A 277 15.08 20.89 -7.60
N TYR A 278 16.36 20.48 -7.45
CA TYR A 278 17.28 20.39 -8.59
C TYR A 278 17.08 19.12 -9.46
N TYR A 279 16.27 18.17 -8.98
CA TYR A 279 15.96 16.91 -9.67
C TYR A 279 14.53 16.84 -10.21
N LEU A 280 13.70 17.85 -9.91
CA LEU A 280 12.38 18.08 -10.46
C LEU A 280 12.44 19.00 -11.67
#